data_d84f35fedf5033ce50324914033b0fc4
#
_entry.id   d84f35fedf5033ce50324914033b0fc4
#
_cell.length_a   1.000
_cell.length_b   1.000
_cell.length_c   1.000
_cell.angle_alpha   90.00
_cell.angle_beta   90.00
_cell.angle_gamma   90.00
#
_symmetry.space_group_name_H-M   'P 1'
#
loop_
_entity.id
_entity.type
_entity.pdbx_description
1 polymer ?
#
loop_
_entity_poly.entity_id
_entity_poly.type
_entity_poly.pdbx_seq_one_letter_code
_entity_poly.pdbx_strand_id
1 'polypeptide(L)'
;MAISIRKWLVGKLFGDGTTTKEVSCEELFSLMEDLRIRELAFNTCVNMIANAVGKCEFKTFQERKPVQKVEYFMWNYEPNINQNSTAFIHKLIFKLYSENEALVISVKHRDGHEMLLVADSFMHGNDYAQRQHEYTSVTVGETTYDKTFYEKDVLHFKLSNTDMKKVIDGLYDSYNKLITAAMQNYSWGSGKHLKVHVSQIQQGGETFTTDFANMINQQVKPWLESGAGVLPEFDGYEYSNLGGNPDTQRSTRDIRSLVDDIFTFTANAFGIPPVLLLGDVAGTQDAMNRWLTTCIDPLCDQLSEEITRKRYGREGWMRGNYLRIDTTTIIHFDMFANAANVEKLIGSGAYSINDVRAAAGQDEIDEDWAALHWLTLNIGTMENAARAAENGTEGGNANEANVGNQTAGG
;
A
#
# COMPACT_ATOMS: atom_id res chain seq x y z
N MET A 1 10.92 4.19 -10.19
CA MET A 1 11.77 2.99 -9.98
C MET A 1 11.57 2.54 -8.55
N ALA A 2 10.58 1.68 -8.30
CA ALA A 2 10.29 1.19 -6.96
C ALA A 2 11.36 0.14 -6.60
N ILE A 3 12.31 0.53 -5.77
CA ILE A 3 13.20 -0.44 -5.13
C ILE A 3 12.30 -1.25 -4.21
N SER A 4 12.18 -2.56 -4.47
CA SER A 4 11.43 -3.44 -3.59
C SER A 4 11.95 -3.26 -2.16
N ILE A 5 11.07 -2.93 -1.23
CA ILE A 5 11.41 -2.75 0.19
C ILE A 5 12.14 -3.98 0.72
N ARG A 6 11.71 -5.17 0.26
CA ARG A 6 12.40 -6.43 0.55
C ARG A 6 13.86 -6.40 0.09
N LYS A 7 14.16 -5.96 -1.15
CA LYS A 7 15.54 -5.85 -1.65
C LYS A 7 16.35 -4.84 -0.85
N TRP A 8 15.74 -3.71 -0.48
CA TRP A 8 16.38 -2.70 0.34
C TRP A 8 16.67 -3.19 1.77
N LEU A 9 15.69 -3.85 2.41
CA LEU A 9 15.81 -4.40 3.76
C LEU A 9 16.83 -5.57 3.78
N VAL A 10 16.75 -6.45 2.79
CA VAL A 10 17.70 -7.57 2.63
C VAL A 10 19.10 -7.03 2.32
N GLY A 11 19.24 -6.02 1.46
CA GLY A 11 20.54 -5.38 1.17
C GLY A 11 21.13 -4.69 2.39
N LYS A 12 20.30 -4.10 3.25
CA LYS A 12 20.76 -3.40 4.45
C LYS A 12 21.03 -4.33 5.65
N LEU A 13 20.26 -5.42 5.78
CA LEU A 13 20.40 -6.41 6.86
C LEU A 13 21.42 -7.53 6.54
N PHE A 14 21.54 -7.94 5.29
CA PHE A 14 22.27 -9.15 4.90
C PHE A 14 23.33 -8.93 3.80
N GLY A 15 23.51 -7.67 3.32
CA GLY A 15 24.41 -7.34 2.21
C GLY A 15 23.89 -7.79 0.85
N ASP A 16 24.34 -7.12 -0.19
CA ASP A 16 24.08 -7.52 -1.58
C ASP A 16 24.85 -8.83 -1.85
N GLY A 17 24.17 -9.86 -2.31
CA GLY A 17 24.52 -11.29 -2.32
C GLY A 17 25.86 -11.74 -2.91
N THR A 18 26.89 -10.91 -2.90
CA THR A 18 28.24 -11.24 -3.41
C THR A 18 29.36 -11.17 -2.37
N THR A 19 29.09 -10.67 -1.18
CA THR A 19 30.07 -10.73 -0.07
C THR A 19 29.33 -11.09 1.21
N THR A 20 29.51 -12.31 1.67
CA THR A 20 29.19 -12.73 3.02
C THR A 20 30.06 -11.95 4.01
N LYS A 21 29.70 -10.69 4.29
CA LYS A 21 30.10 -10.06 5.52
C LYS A 21 29.33 -10.76 6.62
N GLU A 22 30.02 -11.48 7.48
CA GLU A 22 29.44 -11.95 8.73
C GLU A 22 29.04 -10.72 9.52
N VAL A 23 27.75 -10.39 9.47
CA VAL A 23 27.16 -9.33 10.28
C VAL A 23 27.13 -9.87 11.70
N SER A 24 27.76 -9.19 12.64
CA SER A 24 27.75 -9.61 14.04
C SER A 24 26.32 -9.58 14.59
N CYS A 25 26.02 -10.44 15.56
CA CYS A 25 24.71 -10.44 16.20
C CYS A 25 24.35 -9.08 16.81
N GLU A 26 25.32 -8.37 17.32
CA GLU A 26 25.15 -7.03 17.88
C GLU A 26 24.78 -6.01 16.78
N GLU A 27 25.37 -6.10 15.60
CA GLU A 27 24.99 -5.27 14.44
C GLU A 27 23.57 -5.61 13.94
N LEU A 28 23.16 -6.89 13.96
CA LEU A 28 21.79 -7.29 13.65
C LEU A 28 20.79 -6.76 14.66
N PHE A 29 21.08 -6.84 15.96
CA PHE A 29 20.26 -6.26 17.02
C PHE A 29 20.13 -4.76 16.88
N SER A 30 21.24 -4.05 16.69
CA SER A 30 21.28 -2.61 16.47
C SER A 30 20.48 -2.19 15.23
N LEU A 31 20.65 -2.89 14.11
CA LEU A 31 19.89 -2.64 12.89
C LEU A 31 18.40 -2.89 13.04
N MET A 32 18.00 -3.88 13.84
CA MET A 32 16.57 -4.15 14.09
C MET A 32 15.94 -3.14 15.05
N GLU A 33 16.68 -2.68 16.05
CA GLU A 33 16.28 -1.62 16.96
C GLU A 33 16.17 -0.28 16.20
N ASP A 34 17.13 0.04 15.34
CA ASP A 34 17.16 1.25 14.54
C ASP A 34 16.09 1.26 13.42
N LEU A 35 15.81 0.11 12.82
CA LEU A 35 14.86 0.02 11.71
C LEU A 35 13.40 0.14 12.11
N ARG A 36 13.07 -0.04 13.40
CA ARG A 36 11.69 0.03 13.88
C ARG A 36 10.73 -0.69 12.92
N ILE A 37 10.96 -1.99 12.74
CA ILE A 37 10.26 -2.82 11.70
C ILE A 37 8.76 -2.60 11.71
N ARG A 38 8.18 -2.41 12.90
CA ARG A 38 6.77 -2.10 13.08
C ARG A 38 6.37 -0.82 12.33
N GLU A 39 7.03 0.28 12.66
CA GLU A 39 6.74 1.58 12.06
C GLU A 39 6.98 1.55 10.54
N LEU A 40 8.01 0.81 10.11
CA LEU A 40 8.32 0.64 8.70
C LEU A 40 7.20 -0.09 7.96
N ALA A 41 6.71 -1.22 8.46
CA ALA A 41 5.64 -1.97 7.83
C ALA A 41 4.33 -1.19 7.80
N PHE A 42 3.96 -0.56 8.92
CA PHE A 42 2.79 0.31 9.01
C PHE A 42 2.88 1.48 8.02
N ASN A 43 3.95 2.26 8.08
CA ASN A 43 4.15 3.41 7.21
C ASN A 43 4.19 3.02 5.73
N THR A 44 4.75 1.86 5.41
CA THR A 44 4.77 1.36 4.03
C THR A 44 3.36 1.08 3.51
N CYS A 45 2.54 0.40 4.31
CA CYS A 45 1.15 0.11 3.94
C CYS A 45 0.33 1.40 3.79
N VAL A 46 0.43 2.31 4.77
CA VAL A 46 -0.30 3.60 4.74
C VAL A 46 0.15 4.45 3.56
N ASN A 47 1.46 4.51 3.27
CA ASN A 47 1.97 5.24 2.11
C ASN A 47 1.50 4.65 0.77
N MET A 48 1.38 3.32 0.66
CA MET A 48 0.82 2.71 -0.55
C MET A 48 -0.64 3.15 -0.77
N ILE A 49 -1.46 3.14 0.29
CA ILE A 49 -2.85 3.60 0.22
C ILE A 49 -2.90 5.10 -0.08
N ALA A 50 -2.11 5.91 0.61
CA ALA A 50 -2.08 7.35 0.41
C ALA A 50 -1.63 7.74 -1.01
N ASN A 51 -0.63 7.04 -1.57
CA ASN A 51 -0.19 7.21 -2.94
C ASN A 51 -1.30 6.84 -3.95
N ALA A 52 -2.05 5.77 -3.69
CA ALA A 52 -3.15 5.37 -4.55
C ALA A 52 -4.28 6.40 -4.53
N VAL A 53 -4.74 6.80 -3.33
CA VAL A 53 -5.80 7.81 -3.19
C VAL A 53 -5.35 9.18 -3.70
N GLY A 54 -4.08 9.57 -3.46
CA GLY A 54 -3.50 10.83 -3.95
C GLY A 54 -3.35 10.90 -5.48
N LYS A 55 -3.40 9.75 -6.16
CA LYS A 55 -3.42 9.67 -7.63
C LYS A 55 -4.82 9.74 -8.22
N CYS A 56 -5.87 9.51 -7.41
CA CYS A 56 -7.25 9.57 -7.84
C CYS A 56 -7.65 11.00 -8.20
N GLU A 57 -8.54 11.13 -9.15
CA GLU A 57 -9.15 12.41 -9.53
C GLU A 57 -10.44 12.63 -8.71
N PHE A 58 -10.53 13.78 -8.05
CA PHE A 58 -11.72 14.22 -7.32
C PHE A 58 -12.66 14.93 -8.27
N LYS A 59 -13.53 14.18 -8.96
CA LYS A 59 -14.49 14.70 -9.94
C LYS A 59 -15.65 15.38 -9.24
N THR A 60 -15.91 16.63 -9.59
CA THR A 60 -17.05 17.41 -9.10
C THR A 60 -18.13 17.49 -10.15
N PHE A 61 -19.38 17.31 -9.73
CA PHE A 61 -20.54 17.31 -10.60
C PHE A 61 -21.51 18.42 -10.22
N GLN A 62 -22.06 19.11 -11.22
CA GLN A 62 -23.14 20.06 -11.08
C GLN A 62 -24.23 19.67 -12.08
N GLU A 63 -25.47 19.50 -11.58
CA GLU A 63 -26.60 19.02 -12.40
C GLU A 63 -26.27 17.74 -13.17
N ARG A 64 -25.53 16.82 -12.51
CA ARG A 64 -25.04 15.54 -13.05
C ARG A 64 -24.02 15.67 -14.19
N LYS A 65 -23.50 16.87 -14.46
CA LYS A 65 -22.44 17.09 -15.44
C LYS A 65 -21.11 17.34 -14.72
N PRO A 66 -20.00 16.78 -15.20
CA PRO A 66 -18.69 17.06 -14.62
C PRO A 66 -18.34 18.55 -14.82
N VAL A 67 -17.82 19.17 -13.78
CA VAL A 67 -17.41 20.57 -13.80
C VAL A 67 -16.08 20.76 -13.08
N GLN A 68 -15.22 21.58 -13.65
CA GLN A 68 -13.91 21.94 -13.06
C GLN A 68 -13.97 23.39 -12.58
N LYS A 69 -14.42 23.57 -11.34
CA LYS A 69 -14.53 24.89 -10.67
C LYS A 69 -13.68 24.93 -9.41
N VAL A 70 -13.94 25.90 -8.52
CA VAL A 70 -13.19 26.13 -7.28
C VAL A 70 -13.08 24.87 -6.42
N GLU A 71 -14.17 24.13 -6.26
CA GLU A 71 -14.18 22.87 -5.49
C GLU A 71 -13.26 21.82 -6.11
N TYR A 72 -13.28 21.69 -7.45
CA TYR A 72 -12.38 20.78 -8.19
C TYR A 72 -10.91 21.18 -7.97
N PHE A 73 -10.58 22.49 -8.11
CA PHE A 73 -9.23 22.99 -7.90
C PHE A 73 -8.75 22.73 -6.47
N MET A 74 -9.61 22.98 -5.49
CA MET A 74 -9.29 22.80 -4.07
C MET A 74 -8.95 21.33 -3.74
N TRP A 75 -9.68 20.36 -4.29
CA TRP A 75 -9.42 18.95 -4.01
C TRP A 75 -8.24 18.38 -4.83
N ASN A 76 -8.05 18.81 -6.07
CA ASN A 76 -7.05 18.20 -6.95
C ASN A 76 -5.70 18.93 -6.96
N TYR A 77 -5.67 20.23 -6.58
CA TYR A 77 -4.44 21.03 -6.69
C TYR A 77 -4.04 21.70 -5.39
N GLU A 78 -4.89 22.55 -4.82
CA GLU A 78 -4.55 23.41 -3.68
C GLU A 78 -5.67 23.41 -2.62
N PRO A 79 -5.64 22.45 -1.68
CA PRO A 79 -6.56 22.43 -0.53
C PRO A 79 -6.34 23.61 0.42
N ASN A 80 -5.10 24.05 0.54
CA ASN A 80 -4.71 25.21 1.32
C ASN A 80 -3.37 25.78 0.82
N ILE A 81 -3.04 26.99 1.26
CA ILE A 81 -1.85 27.76 0.83
C ILE A 81 -0.50 27.08 1.10
N ASN A 82 -0.44 26.10 2.01
CA ASN A 82 0.80 25.43 2.44
C ASN A 82 0.93 24.01 1.91
N GLN A 83 -0.11 23.45 1.32
CA GLN A 83 -0.12 22.05 0.90
C GLN A 83 -0.78 21.91 -0.47
N ASN A 84 -0.15 21.11 -1.33
CA ASN A 84 -0.80 20.59 -2.52
C ASN A 84 -1.73 19.41 -2.17
N SER A 85 -2.58 19.00 -3.11
CA SER A 85 -3.53 17.90 -2.93
C SER A 85 -2.84 16.62 -2.43
N THR A 86 -1.72 16.22 -3.03
CA THR A 86 -0.99 15.00 -2.64
C THR A 86 -0.57 15.03 -1.17
N ALA A 87 0.06 16.13 -0.71
CA ALA A 87 0.49 16.25 0.68
C ALA A 87 -0.69 16.28 1.66
N PHE A 88 -1.79 16.93 1.27
CA PHE A 88 -3.02 16.96 2.05
C PHE A 88 -3.65 15.57 2.19
N ILE A 89 -3.80 14.84 1.09
CA ILE A 89 -4.35 13.48 1.07
C ILE A 89 -3.45 12.51 1.86
N HIS A 90 -2.12 12.63 1.71
CA HIS A 90 -1.19 11.83 2.53
C HIS A 90 -1.40 12.07 4.03
N LYS A 91 -1.50 13.35 4.45
CA LYS A 91 -1.77 13.69 5.86
C LYS A 91 -3.13 13.13 6.32
N LEU A 92 -4.17 13.26 5.48
CA LEU A 92 -5.51 12.76 5.76
C LEU A 92 -5.52 11.23 5.96
N ILE A 93 -4.96 10.49 5.01
CA ILE A 93 -4.91 9.02 5.04
C ILE A 93 -4.04 8.54 6.21
N PHE A 94 -2.89 9.19 6.44
CA PHE A 94 -2.04 8.85 7.58
C PHE A 94 -2.79 9.00 8.92
N LYS A 95 -3.49 10.11 9.12
CA LYS A 95 -4.32 10.34 10.32
C LYS A 95 -5.43 9.30 10.43
N LEU A 96 -6.14 9.05 9.35
CA LEU A 96 -7.25 8.10 9.30
C LEU A 96 -6.82 6.68 9.73
N TYR A 97 -5.66 6.22 9.28
CA TYR A 97 -5.16 4.89 9.64
C TYR A 97 -4.41 4.85 10.97
N SER A 98 -3.77 5.95 11.40
CA SER A 98 -3.04 5.97 12.67
C SER A 98 -3.94 6.18 13.88
N GLU A 99 -5.02 6.95 13.73
CA GLU A 99 -5.94 7.32 14.82
C GLU A 99 -7.34 6.73 14.64
N ASN A 100 -7.57 5.97 13.56
CA ASN A 100 -8.86 5.40 13.15
C ASN A 100 -9.91 6.45 12.77
N GLU A 101 -9.58 7.72 12.86
CA GLU A 101 -10.40 8.87 12.50
C GLU A 101 -9.55 10.04 12.02
N ALA A 102 -10.12 10.89 11.19
CA ALA A 102 -9.49 12.11 10.74
C ALA A 102 -10.53 13.21 10.61
N LEU A 103 -10.19 14.41 11.08
CA LEU A 103 -11.04 15.60 11.02
C LEU A 103 -10.47 16.60 10.03
N VAL A 104 -11.29 17.06 9.09
CA VAL A 104 -10.95 18.16 8.18
C VAL A 104 -11.88 19.33 8.48
N ILE A 105 -11.28 20.47 8.77
CA ILE A 105 -12.00 21.72 8.99
C ILE A 105 -11.90 22.63 7.76
N SER A 106 -12.96 23.40 7.52
CA SER A 106 -12.97 24.46 6.53
C SER A 106 -12.76 25.81 7.22
N VAL A 107 -11.76 26.56 6.77
CA VAL A 107 -11.42 27.87 7.30
C VAL A 107 -11.31 28.88 6.14
N LYS A 108 -11.81 30.09 6.35
CA LYS A 108 -11.63 31.17 5.36
C LYS A 108 -10.29 31.87 5.60
N HIS A 109 -9.50 31.98 4.56
CA HIS A 109 -8.32 32.84 4.54
C HIS A 109 -8.70 34.30 4.55
N ARG A 110 -7.74 35.18 4.84
CA ARG A 110 -7.95 36.65 4.88
C ARG A 110 -8.49 37.21 3.56
N ASP A 111 -8.13 36.62 2.46
CA ASP A 111 -8.58 37.00 1.10
C ASP A 111 -9.98 36.48 0.75
N GLY A 112 -10.64 35.79 1.71
CA GLY A 112 -11.98 35.23 1.53
C GLY A 112 -12.03 33.84 0.89
N HIS A 113 -10.90 33.30 0.44
CA HIS A 113 -10.83 31.94 -0.09
C HIS A 113 -11.01 30.91 1.01
N GLU A 114 -11.75 29.86 0.71
CA GLU A 114 -11.94 28.72 1.58
C GLU A 114 -10.73 27.79 1.50
N MET A 115 -10.28 27.26 2.64
CA MET A 115 -9.18 26.33 2.75
C MET A 115 -9.60 25.12 3.56
N LEU A 116 -9.11 23.94 3.18
CA LEU A 116 -9.27 22.71 3.91
C LEU A 116 -8.01 22.39 4.71
N LEU A 117 -8.17 22.09 5.98
CA LEU A 117 -7.07 21.79 6.89
C LEU A 117 -7.36 20.47 7.61
N VAL A 118 -6.40 19.55 7.55
CA VAL A 118 -6.45 18.30 8.32
C VAL A 118 -6.00 18.60 9.74
N ALA A 119 -6.88 18.37 10.73
CA ALA A 119 -6.57 18.56 12.14
C ALA A 119 -5.49 17.57 12.61
N ASP A 120 -4.56 18.04 13.43
CA ASP A 120 -3.55 17.21 14.07
C ASP A 120 -4.10 16.56 15.34
N SER A 121 -4.95 17.27 16.07
CA SER A 121 -5.69 16.73 17.22
C SER A 121 -7.01 17.50 17.39
N PHE A 122 -7.97 16.86 18.00
CA PHE A 122 -9.27 17.42 18.35
C PHE A 122 -9.89 16.67 19.52
N MET A 123 -10.79 17.31 20.23
CA MET A 123 -11.61 16.66 21.24
C MET A 123 -13.02 16.50 20.70
N HIS A 124 -13.49 15.26 20.71
CA HIS A 124 -14.84 14.92 20.34
C HIS A 124 -15.74 14.95 21.57
N GLY A 125 -16.88 15.64 21.48
CA GLY A 125 -17.91 15.63 22.51
C GLY A 125 -18.64 14.29 22.62
N ASN A 126 -19.65 14.20 23.47
CA ASN A 126 -20.44 12.99 23.60
C ASN A 126 -21.23 12.69 22.31
N ASP A 127 -21.34 11.43 21.95
CA ASP A 127 -22.14 10.95 20.83
C ASP A 127 -23.63 11.04 21.19
N TYR A 128 -24.32 12.01 20.62
CA TYR A 128 -25.76 12.17 20.77
C TYR A 128 -26.48 11.72 19.51
N ALA A 129 -27.50 10.86 19.66
CA ALA A 129 -28.26 10.37 18.50
C ALA A 129 -29.09 11.47 17.78
N GLN A 130 -29.45 12.55 18.49
CA GLN A 130 -30.36 13.58 17.96
C GLN A 130 -29.76 15.01 17.95
N ARG A 131 -28.54 15.17 18.44
CA ARG A 131 -27.83 16.45 18.43
C ARG A 131 -26.61 16.33 17.53
N GLN A 132 -26.18 17.48 17.00
CA GLN A 132 -24.91 17.54 16.26
C GLN A 132 -23.75 17.27 17.21
N HIS A 133 -22.76 16.53 16.73
CA HIS A 133 -21.50 16.34 17.44
C HIS A 133 -20.75 17.68 17.49
N GLU A 134 -20.00 17.86 18.55
CA GLU A 134 -19.21 19.04 18.80
C GLU A 134 -17.72 18.66 18.86
N TYR A 135 -16.90 19.46 18.19
CA TYR A 135 -15.46 19.28 18.14
C TYR A 135 -14.81 20.52 18.72
N THR A 136 -14.00 20.32 19.76
CA THR A 136 -13.31 21.40 20.48
C THR A 136 -11.81 21.18 20.47
N SER A 137 -11.03 22.19 20.83
CA SER A 137 -9.56 22.12 20.89
C SER A 137 -8.93 21.59 19.60
N VAL A 138 -9.50 21.99 18.45
CA VAL A 138 -9.00 21.54 17.16
C VAL A 138 -7.65 22.23 16.89
N THR A 139 -6.59 21.43 16.74
CA THR A 139 -5.23 21.93 16.51
C THR A 139 -4.77 21.57 15.11
N VAL A 140 -4.18 22.54 14.40
CA VAL A 140 -3.55 22.37 13.10
C VAL A 140 -2.16 23.01 13.16
N GLY A 141 -1.10 22.19 13.09
CA GLY A 141 0.26 22.64 13.34
C GLY A 141 0.41 23.23 14.74
N GLU A 142 0.87 24.46 14.83
CA GLU A 142 1.02 25.18 16.10
C GLU A 142 -0.23 25.98 16.50
N THR A 143 -1.28 25.96 15.66
CA THR A 143 -2.49 26.78 15.89
C THR A 143 -3.61 25.91 16.47
N THR A 144 -4.07 26.29 17.68
CA THR A 144 -5.27 25.72 18.29
C THR A 144 -6.43 26.68 18.12
N TYR A 145 -7.54 26.18 17.60
CA TYR A 145 -8.76 26.95 17.40
C TYR A 145 -9.63 26.90 18.66
N ASP A 146 -9.91 28.04 19.27
CA ASP A 146 -10.80 28.16 20.43
C ASP A 146 -12.29 28.02 20.05
N LYS A 147 -12.60 28.01 18.76
CA LYS A 147 -13.95 27.86 18.23
C LYS A 147 -14.41 26.41 18.35
N THR A 148 -15.63 26.20 18.83
CA THR A 148 -16.32 24.91 18.71
C THR A 148 -16.79 24.72 17.27
N PHE A 149 -16.41 23.62 16.65
CA PHE A 149 -16.90 23.19 15.34
C PHE A 149 -18.04 22.21 15.54
N TYR A 150 -19.06 22.31 14.70
CA TYR A 150 -20.19 21.38 14.72
C TYR A 150 -20.06 20.38 13.57
N GLU A 151 -20.72 19.23 13.74
CA GLU A 151 -20.73 18.13 12.77
C GLU A 151 -20.98 18.59 11.32
N LYS A 152 -21.85 19.58 11.13
CA LYS A 152 -22.18 20.14 9.79
C LYS A 152 -21.06 20.94 9.15
N ASP A 153 -20.12 21.48 9.95
CA ASP A 153 -19.08 22.41 9.52
C ASP A 153 -17.73 21.72 9.27
N VAL A 154 -17.66 20.43 9.50
CA VAL A 154 -16.44 19.63 9.41
C VAL A 154 -16.66 18.37 8.57
N LEU A 155 -15.57 17.83 8.01
CA LEU A 155 -15.57 16.48 7.44
C LEU A 155 -14.92 15.55 8.46
N HIS A 156 -15.69 14.65 9.01
CA HIS A 156 -15.23 13.67 9.97
C HIS A 156 -15.20 12.29 9.33
N PHE A 157 -14.02 11.84 8.98
CA PHE A 157 -13.77 10.53 8.42
C PHE A 157 -13.45 9.55 9.56
N LYS A 158 -14.12 8.40 9.57
CA LYS A 158 -13.91 7.37 10.58
C LYS A 158 -13.91 6.01 9.93
N LEU A 159 -12.87 5.21 10.17
CA LEU A 159 -12.85 3.84 9.69
C LEU A 159 -13.83 2.99 10.47
N SER A 160 -14.57 2.14 9.75
CA SER A 160 -15.58 1.25 10.34
C SER A 160 -14.97 0.08 11.13
N ASN A 161 -13.69 -0.21 10.89
CA ASN A 161 -12.98 -1.30 11.52
C ASN A 161 -12.45 -0.90 12.89
N THR A 162 -12.61 -1.79 13.86
CA THR A 162 -12.02 -1.66 15.19
C THR A 162 -10.52 -1.45 15.09
N ASP A 163 -10.05 -0.43 15.77
CA ASP A 163 -8.66 -0.09 16.13
C ASP A 163 -7.58 -1.04 15.55
N MET A 164 -7.44 -1.01 14.22
CA MET A 164 -6.52 -1.89 13.49
C MET A 164 -5.08 -1.71 14.00
N LYS A 165 -4.72 -0.49 14.40
CA LYS A 165 -3.42 -0.19 14.98
C LYS A 165 -3.17 -0.98 16.27
N LYS A 166 -4.15 -1.09 17.17
CA LYS A 166 -3.98 -1.88 18.41
C LYS A 166 -3.84 -3.37 18.15
N VAL A 167 -4.58 -3.89 17.15
CA VAL A 167 -4.44 -5.29 16.73
C VAL A 167 -3.05 -5.54 16.16
N ILE A 168 -2.59 -4.66 15.31
CA ILE A 168 -1.25 -4.69 14.72
C ILE A 168 -0.20 -4.56 15.82
N ASP A 169 -0.33 -3.62 16.76
CA ASP A 169 0.60 -3.43 17.87
C ASP A 169 0.71 -4.71 18.73
N GLY A 170 -0.41 -5.35 19.08
CA GLY A 170 -0.39 -6.61 19.82
C GLY A 170 0.27 -7.77 19.08
N LEU A 171 0.09 -7.82 17.77
CA LEU A 171 0.74 -8.80 16.92
C LEU A 171 2.27 -8.58 16.88
N TYR A 172 2.71 -7.34 16.73
CA TYR A 172 4.13 -6.98 16.77
C TYR A 172 4.81 -7.32 18.08
N ASP A 173 4.16 -7.05 19.20
CA ASP A 173 4.73 -7.37 20.52
C ASP A 173 4.97 -8.87 20.69
N SER A 174 4.12 -9.69 20.09
CA SER A 174 4.28 -11.15 20.08
C SER A 174 5.43 -11.59 19.16
N TYR A 175 5.49 -11.06 17.94
CA TYR A 175 6.55 -11.37 16.98
C TYR A 175 7.92 -10.83 17.41
N ASN A 176 7.97 -9.67 18.06
CA ASN A 176 9.23 -9.12 18.57
C ASN A 176 9.87 -10.04 19.62
N LYS A 177 9.08 -10.66 20.47
CA LYS A 177 9.57 -11.67 21.41
C LYS A 177 10.14 -12.91 20.70
N LEU A 178 9.47 -13.36 19.61
CA LEU A 178 9.94 -14.49 18.81
C LEU A 178 11.23 -14.15 18.07
N ILE A 179 11.31 -12.97 17.48
CA ILE A 179 12.52 -12.50 16.79
C ILE A 179 13.68 -12.38 17.77
N THR A 180 13.45 -11.77 18.93
CA THR A 180 14.48 -11.65 19.98
C THR A 180 14.96 -13.03 20.44
N ALA A 181 14.03 -13.97 20.67
CA ALA A 181 14.38 -15.35 21.01
C ALA A 181 15.16 -16.06 19.89
N ALA A 182 14.75 -15.85 18.63
CA ALA A 182 15.44 -16.43 17.47
C ALA A 182 16.86 -15.87 17.33
N MET A 183 17.05 -14.57 17.54
CA MET A 183 18.34 -13.90 17.51
C MET A 183 19.24 -14.36 18.65
N GLN A 184 18.72 -14.46 19.87
CA GLN A 184 19.45 -15.02 21.01
C GLN A 184 19.88 -16.46 20.73
N ASN A 185 18.98 -17.27 20.18
CA ASN A 185 19.30 -18.65 19.79
C ASN A 185 20.35 -18.73 18.69
N TYR A 186 20.29 -17.82 17.70
CA TYR A 186 21.29 -17.70 16.65
C TYR A 186 22.66 -17.28 17.22
N SER A 187 22.68 -16.24 18.06
CA SER A 187 23.88 -15.78 18.76
C SER A 187 24.50 -16.90 19.58
N TRP A 188 23.68 -17.60 20.34
CA TRP A 188 24.15 -18.74 21.15
C TRP A 188 24.64 -19.90 20.28
N GLY A 189 23.96 -20.20 19.16
CA GLY A 189 24.37 -21.27 18.24
C GLY A 189 25.61 -20.95 17.40
N SER A 190 25.88 -19.66 17.15
CA SER A 190 27.04 -19.19 16.38
C SER A 190 28.26 -18.90 17.29
N GLY A 191 28.05 -18.81 18.60
CA GLY A 191 29.08 -18.59 19.56
C GLY A 191 29.98 -19.81 19.78
N LYS A 192 31.24 -19.58 20.13
CA LYS A 192 32.15 -20.62 20.59
C LYS A 192 31.85 -20.90 22.06
N HIS A 193 31.22 -22.02 22.37
CA HIS A 193 30.94 -22.41 23.74
C HIS A 193 31.87 -23.55 24.15
N LEU A 194 32.71 -23.30 25.13
CA LEU A 194 33.64 -24.28 25.67
C LEU A 194 33.17 -24.78 27.02
N LYS A 195 33.14 -26.09 27.18
CA LYS A 195 33.05 -26.73 28.48
C LYS A 195 34.48 -27.08 28.89
N VAL A 196 34.91 -26.57 30.02
CA VAL A 196 36.20 -26.93 30.64
C VAL A 196 35.89 -27.97 31.69
N HIS A 197 36.40 -29.19 31.52
CA HIS A 197 36.36 -30.22 32.54
C HIS A 197 37.68 -30.20 33.31
N VAL A 198 37.64 -30.09 34.62
CA VAL A 198 38.82 -30.10 35.51
C VAL A 198 38.80 -31.42 36.21
N SER A 199 39.77 -32.31 35.86
CA SER A 199 39.84 -33.69 36.36
C SER A 199 40.47 -33.80 37.76
N GLN A 200 41.20 -32.78 38.22
CA GLN A 200 41.74 -32.74 39.57
C GLN A 200 41.41 -31.40 40.24
N ILE A 201 40.44 -31.44 41.13
CA ILE A 201 40.25 -30.36 42.10
C ILE A 201 41.25 -30.60 43.22
N GLN A 202 42.44 -29.95 43.10
CA GLN A 202 43.30 -29.84 44.27
C GLN A 202 42.52 -29.04 45.33
N GLN A 203 42.27 -29.66 46.46
CA GLN A 203 41.48 -29.09 47.54
C GLN A 203 41.95 -27.67 47.86
N GLY A 204 41.06 -26.72 47.54
CA GLY A 204 40.84 -25.43 48.17
C GLY A 204 42.05 -24.62 48.59
N GLY A 205 42.74 -24.01 47.64
CA GLY A 205 43.60 -22.89 47.92
C GLY A 205 43.12 -21.64 47.17
N GLU A 206 43.21 -20.50 47.79
CA GLU A 206 42.98 -19.19 47.11
C GLU A 206 43.78 -19.06 45.80
N THR A 207 44.88 -19.75 45.68
CA THR A 207 45.75 -19.86 44.52
C THR A 207 45.04 -20.52 43.31
N PHE A 208 44.28 -21.62 43.50
CA PHE A 208 43.58 -22.29 42.39
C PHE A 208 42.51 -21.39 41.76
N THR A 209 41.75 -20.68 42.60
CA THR A 209 40.69 -19.78 42.11
C THR A 209 41.30 -18.63 41.32
N THR A 210 42.42 -18.11 41.76
CA THR A 210 43.15 -17.01 41.11
C THR A 210 43.80 -17.46 39.81
N ASP A 211 44.42 -18.64 39.78
CA ASP A 211 45.07 -19.20 38.61
C ASP A 211 44.08 -19.62 37.55
N PHE A 212 42.94 -20.19 37.98
CA PHE A 212 41.82 -20.51 37.07
C PHE A 212 41.20 -19.26 36.46
N ALA A 213 40.96 -18.22 37.26
CA ALA A 213 40.46 -16.94 36.78
C ALA A 213 41.44 -16.26 35.83
N ASN A 214 42.74 -16.31 36.10
CA ASN A 214 43.78 -15.79 35.20
C ASN A 214 43.85 -16.57 33.89
N MET A 215 43.74 -17.89 33.90
CA MET A 215 43.70 -18.74 32.73
C MET A 215 42.47 -18.40 31.85
N ILE A 216 41.28 -18.27 32.45
CA ILE A 216 40.06 -17.89 31.74
C ILE A 216 40.24 -16.51 31.11
N ASN A 217 40.69 -15.52 31.86
CA ASN A 217 40.75 -14.14 31.38
C ASN A 217 41.90 -13.88 30.38
N GLN A 218 43.03 -14.58 30.53
CA GLN A 218 44.22 -14.30 29.70
C GLN A 218 44.33 -15.21 28.49
N GLN A 219 43.71 -16.39 28.49
CA GLN A 219 43.87 -17.38 27.45
C GLN A 219 42.56 -17.76 26.79
N VAL A 220 41.53 -18.12 27.56
CA VAL A 220 40.25 -18.62 27.01
C VAL A 220 39.45 -17.49 26.45
N LYS A 221 39.33 -16.36 27.17
CA LYS A 221 38.52 -15.21 26.72
C LYS A 221 39.09 -14.57 25.45
N PRO A 222 40.40 -14.28 25.30
CA PRO A 222 40.93 -13.78 24.04
C PRO A 222 40.79 -14.77 22.89
N TRP A 223 40.84 -16.08 23.17
CA TRP A 223 40.62 -17.08 22.15
C TRP A 223 39.13 -17.13 21.69
N LEU A 224 38.19 -16.95 22.62
CA LEU A 224 36.77 -16.85 22.29
C LEU A 224 36.46 -15.60 21.45
N GLU A 225 37.14 -14.48 21.75
CA GLU A 225 36.97 -13.19 21.08
C GLU A 225 37.71 -13.14 19.74
N SER A 226 38.78 -13.90 19.55
CA SER A 226 39.56 -13.95 18.31
C SER A 226 39.04 -14.97 17.32
N GLY A 227 38.92 -14.60 16.05
CA GLY A 227 38.55 -15.49 14.96
C GLY A 227 39.56 -16.61 14.68
N ALA A 228 40.83 -16.42 15.10
CA ALA A 228 41.92 -17.38 14.95
C ALA A 228 42.83 -17.29 16.18
N GLY A 229 42.95 -18.35 16.93
CA GLY A 229 43.77 -18.41 18.11
C GLY A 229 44.13 -19.85 18.49
N VAL A 230 45.19 -20.03 19.26
CA VAL A 230 45.57 -21.36 19.82
C VAL A 230 45.11 -21.38 21.26
N LEU A 231 44.32 -22.36 21.62
CA LEU A 231 43.96 -22.64 23.01
C LEU A 231 44.92 -23.73 23.51
N PRO A 232 45.83 -23.41 24.45
CA PRO A 232 46.74 -24.43 24.98
C PRO A 232 45.99 -25.39 25.88
N GLU A 233 46.23 -26.67 25.73
CA GLU A 233 45.70 -27.74 26.58
C GLU A 233 46.70 -28.04 27.68
N PHE A 234 46.25 -28.00 28.92
CA PHE A 234 47.07 -28.30 30.09
C PHE A 234 46.62 -29.62 30.71
N ASP A 235 47.57 -30.37 31.31
CA ASP A 235 47.23 -31.60 32.01
C ASP A 235 46.20 -31.34 33.09
N GLY A 236 45.09 -32.12 33.03
CA GLY A 236 43.98 -32.00 33.96
C GLY A 236 42.87 -31.06 33.52
N TYR A 237 42.99 -30.38 32.37
CA TYR A 237 41.91 -29.56 31.76
C TYR A 237 41.54 -30.12 30.40
N GLU A 238 40.29 -30.60 30.30
CA GLU A 238 39.74 -31.05 29.02
C GLU A 238 38.76 -30.01 28.51
N TYR A 239 38.96 -29.58 27.28
CA TYR A 239 38.07 -28.64 26.60
C TYR A 239 37.14 -29.39 25.65
N SER A 240 35.87 -29.30 25.86
CA SER A 240 34.86 -29.81 24.92
C SER A 240 34.02 -28.68 24.40
N ASN A 241 33.75 -28.72 23.10
CA ASN A 241 32.84 -27.75 22.48
C ASN A 241 31.41 -28.08 22.89
N LEU A 242 30.75 -27.16 23.60
CA LEU A 242 29.31 -27.22 23.88
C LEU A 242 28.48 -26.67 22.75
N GLY A 243 29.13 -26.10 21.72
CA GLY A 243 28.50 -25.58 20.53
C GLY A 243 27.72 -26.70 19.85
N GLY A 244 26.47 -26.42 19.61
CA GLY A 244 25.46 -27.37 19.17
C GLY A 244 25.87 -28.18 17.95
N ASN A 245 25.24 -29.33 17.86
CA ASN A 245 25.28 -30.26 16.75
C ASN A 245 25.37 -29.48 15.41
N PRO A 246 26.40 -29.75 14.56
CA PRO A 246 26.50 -29.08 13.25
C PRO A 246 25.30 -29.30 12.34
N ASP A 247 24.43 -30.27 12.66
CA ASP A 247 23.19 -30.55 11.94
C ASP A 247 22.04 -29.58 12.21
N THR A 248 22.12 -28.74 13.24
CA THR A 248 21.20 -27.62 13.41
C THR A 248 21.78 -26.37 12.74
N GLN A 249 21.76 -26.33 11.42
CA GLN A 249 21.95 -25.07 10.68
C GLN A 249 20.83 -24.10 11.05
N ARG A 250 21.02 -23.42 12.17
CA ARG A 250 20.19 -22.29 12.57
C ARG A 250 20.46 -21.17 11.58
N SER A 251 19.52 -20.97 10.71
CA SER A 251 19.68 -20.12 9.54
C SER A 251 19.16 -18.71 9.83
N THR A 252 19.87 -17.68 9.41
CA THR A 252 19.36 -16.33 9.27
C THR A 252 18.07 -16.28 8.43
N ARG A 253 17.75 -17.35 7.71
CA ARG A 253 16.48 -17.53 6.99
C ARG A 253 15.26 -17.53 7.92
N ASP A 254 15.40 -18.08 9.14
CA ASP A 254 14.27 -18.12 10.10
C ASP A 254 13.93 -16.71 10.57
N ILE A 255 14.94 -15.88 10.84
CA ILE A 255 14.74 -14.47 11.20
C ILE A 255 14.11 -13.71 10.04
N ARG A 256 14.56 -13.94 8.81
CA ARG A 256 14.00 -13.33 7.60
C ARG A 256 12.54 -13.72 7.40
N SER A 257 12.21 -15.00 7.60
CA SER A 257 10.83 -15.47 7.51
C SER A 257 9.92 -14.79 8.52
N LEU A 258 10.38 -14.58 9.77
CA LEU A 258 9.62 -13.85 10.79
C LEU A 258 9.37 -12.39 10.40
N VAL A 259 10.35 -11.73 9.76
CA VAL A 259 10.17 -10.36 9.25
C VAL A 259 9.20 -10.34 8.07
N ASP A 260 9.32 -11.27 7.13
CA ASP A 260 8.40 -11.40 5.98
C ASP A 260 6.97 -11.69 6.46
N ASP A 261 6.79 -12.48 7.52
CA ASP A 261 5.50 -12.73 8.16
C ASP A 261 4.88 -11.45 8.73
N ILE A 262 5.67 -10.61 9.39
CA ILE A 262 5.22 -9.32 9.91
C ILE A 262 4.67 -8.45 8.78
N PHE A 263 5.41 -8.30 7.69
CA PHE A 263 4.94 -7.54 6.53
C PHE A 263 3.67 -8.14 5.93
N THR A 264 3.61 -9.47 5.83
CA THR A 264 2.45 -10.19 5.30
C THR A 264 1.20 -9.97 6.16
N PHE A 265 1.31 -10.09 7.48
CA PHE A 265 0.19 -9.86 8.38
C PHE A 265 -0.26 -8.40 8.38
N THR A 266 0.70 -7.48 8.37
CA THR A 266 0.38 -6.05 8.27
C THR A 266 -0.33 -5.74 6.96
N ALA A 267 0.19 -6.22 5.84
CA ALA A 267 -0.44 -6.06 4.53
C ALA A 267 -1.89 -6.58 4.52
N ASN A 268 -2.10 -7.79 5.04
CA ASN A 268 -3.44 -8.39 5.11
C ASN A 268 -4.39 -7.58 6.00
N ALA A 269 -3.91 -7.02 7.11
CA ALA A 269 -4.69 -6.17 7.99
C ALA A 269 -5.16 -4.89 7.28
N PHE A 270 -4.35 -4.34 6.37
CA PHE A 270 -4.70 -3.19 5.54
C PHE A 270 -5.43 -3.56 4.23
N GLY A 271 -5.73 -4.84 4.00
CA GLY A 271 -6.33 -5.31 2.76
C GLY A 271 -5.41 -5.23 1.54
N ILE A 272 -4.09 -5.13 1.76
CA ILE A 272 -3.08 -5.09 0.71
C ILE A 272 -2.60 -6.52 0.43
N PRO A 273 -2.69 -7.03 -0.80
CA PRO A 273 -2.09 -8.30 -1.15
C PRO A 273 -0.57 -8.31 -0.89
N PRO A 274 -0.02 -9.28 -0.13
CA PRO A 274 1.39 -9.32 0.23
C PRO A 274 2.34 -9.30 -0.98
N VAL A 275 1.90 -9.84 -2.12
CA VAL A 275 2.64 -9.83 -3.39
C VAL A 275 3.02 -8.40 -3.83
N LEU A 276 2.14 -7.41 -3.59
CA LEU A 276 2.41 -6.02 -3.93
C LEU A 276 3.45 -5.38 -3.01
N LEU A 277 3.54 -5.85 -1.77
CA LEU A 277 4.51 -5.36 -0.78
C LEU A 277 5.88 -6.03 -0.94
N LEU A 278 5.89 -7.35 -1.15
CA LEU A 278 7.10 -8.16 -1.23
C LEU A 278 7.79 -8.06 -2.60
N GLY A 279 7.09 -7.53 -3.62
CA GLY A 279 7.67 -7.23 -4.94
C GLY A 279 7.85 -8.46 -5.83
N ASP A 280 7.06 -9.50 -5.64
CA ASP A 280 7.01 -10.61 -6.58
C ASP A 280 6.36 -10.17 -7.90
N VAL A 281 6.97 -10.54 -9.03
CA VAL A 281 6.54 -10.06 -10.36
C VAL A 281 5.34 -10.84 -10.90
N ALA A 282 5.19 -12.11 -10.49
CA ALA A 282 4.10 -12.96 -10.96
C ALA A 282 2.76 -12.61 -10.28
N GLY A 283 1.71 -12.41 -11.08
CA GLY A 283 0.35 -12.16 -10.58
C GLY A 283 0.09 -10.75 -10.04
N THR A 284 1.00 -9.80 -10.26
CA THR A 284 0.87 -8.42 -9.78
C THR A 284 -0.36 -7.70 -10.33
N GLN A 285 -0.77 -7.96 -11.58
CA GLN A 285 -1.92 -7.30 -12.19
C GLN A 285 -3.23 -7.71 -11.50
N ASP A 286 -3.44 -9.00 -11.28
CA ASP A 286 -4.64 -9.51 -10.60
C ASP A 286 -4.67 -9.08 -9.13
N ALA A 287 -3.51 -9.08 -8.47
CA ALA A 287 -3.36 -8.57 -7.12
C ALA A 287 -3.68 -7.07 -7.03
N MET A 288 -3.25 -6.27 -8.00
CA MET A 288 -3.57 -4.85 -8.08
C MET A 288 -5.07 -4.63 -8.26
N ASN A 289 -5.72 -5.31 -9.22
CA ASN A 289 -7.15 -5.20 -9.45
C ASN A 289 -7.95 -5.58 -8.21
N ARG A 290 -7.56 -6.67 -7.54
CA ARG A 290 -8.19 -7.08 -6.29
C ARG A 290 -8.02 -6.04 -5.19
N TRP A 291 -6.82 -5.50 -5.03
CA TRP A 291 -6.54 -4.46 -4.03
C TRP A 291 -7.37 -3.20 -4.27
N LEU A 292 -7.46 -2.74 -5.51
CA LEU A 292 -8.30 -1.60 -5.86
C LEU A 292 -9.75 -1.85 -5.47
N THR A 293 -10.34 -2.96 -5.91
CA THR A 293 -11.75 -3.28 -5.67
C THR A 293 -12.08 -3.51 -4.19
N THR A 294 -11.17 -4.11 -3.41
CA THR A 294 -11.47 -4.51 -2.02
C THR A 294 -11.00 -3.50 -0.98
N CYS A 295 -10.05 -2.63 -1.31
CA CYS A 295 -9.46 -1.69 -0.36
C CYS A 295 -9.64 -0.23 -0.79
N ILE A 296 -9.21 0.12 -2.02
CA ILE A 296 -9.16 1.52 -2.44
C ILE A 296 -10.54 2.04 -2.83
N ASP A 297 -11.32 1.29 -3.64
CA ASP A 297 -12.66 1.72 -4.05
C ASP A 297 -13.59 1.97 -2.86
N PRO A 298 -13.73 1.04 -1.87
CA PRO A 298 -14.56 1.29 -0.71
C PRO A 298 -14.10 2.49 0.14
N LEU A 299 -12.78 2.71 0.23
CA LEU A 299 -12.23 3.87 0.94
C LEU A 299 -12.58 5.17 0.20
N CYS A 300 -12.40 5.21 -1.12
CA CYS A 300 -12.73 6.37 -1.96
C CYS A 300 -14.24 6.65 -1.96
N ASP A 301 -15.07 5.61 -1.96
CA ASP A 301 -16.52 5.76 -1.82
C ASP A 301 -16.90 6.37 -0.47
N GLN A 302 -16.34 5.88 0.63
CA GLN A 302 -16.56 6.43 1.97
C GLN A 302 -16.14 7.90 2.07
N LEU A 303 -14.98 8.27 1.51
CA LEU A 303 -14.53 9.66 1.45
C LEU A 303 -15.48 10.51 0.61
N SER A 304 -15.90 10.01 -0.55
CA SER A 304 -16.83 10.70 -1.46
C SER A 304 -18.20 10.94 -0.81
N GLU A 305 -18.71 9.96 -0.07
CA GLU A 305 -19.97 10.04 0.66
C GLU A 305 -19.92 11.15 1.72
N GLU A 306 -18.87 11.18 2.56
CA GLU A 306 -18.76 12.17 3.62
C GLU A 306 -18.58 13.57 3.03
N ILE A 307 -17.75 13.73 1.99
CA ILE A 307 -17.58 15.01 1.30
C ILE A 307 -18.90 15.47 0.70
N THR A 308 -19.61 14.58 -0.01
CA THR A 308 -20.90 14.91 -0.64
C THR A 308 -21.94 15.26 0.41
N ARG A 309 -22.04 14.51 1.50
CA ARG A 309 -22.96 14.73 2.61
C ARG A 309 -22.79 16.14 3.21
N LYS A 310 -21.55 16.58 3.40
CA LYS A 310 -21.23 17.82 4.11
C LYS A 310 -21.13 19.04 3.20
N ARG A 311 -20.51 18.88 2.03
CA ARG A 311 -20.29 20.01 1.11
C ARG A 311 -21.50 20.37 0.28
N TYR A 312 -22.27 19.37 -0.13
CA TYR A 312 -23.44 19.59 -1.00
C TYR A 312 -24.77 19.40 -0.27
N GLY A 313 -24.80 18.58 0.77
CA GLY A 313 -25.99 18.28 1.53
C GLY A 313 -27.08 17.59 0.71
N ARG A 314 -28.23 17.32 1.35
CA ARG A 314 -29.36 16.64 0.72
C ARG A 314 -29.91 17.37 -0.52
N GLU A 315 -30.08 18.69 -0.39
CA GLU A 315 -30.66 19.50 -1.49
C GLU A 315 -29.70 19.60 -2.68
N GLY A 316 -28.41 19.77 -2.42
CA GLY A 316 -27.38 19.80 -3.46
C GLY A 316 -27.37 18.48 -4.23
N TRP A 317 -27.35 17.37 -3.51
CA TRP A 317 -27.37 16.03 -4.11
C TRP A 317 -28.62 15.78 -4.96
N MET A 318 -29.79 16.19 -4.48
CA MET A 318 -31.06 16.08 -5.26
C MET A 318 -31.01 16.89 -6.56
N ARG A 319 -30.27 17.98 -6.60
CA ARG A 319 -30.03 18.77 -7.83
C ARG A 319 -28.95 18.17 -8.72
N GLY A 320 -28.34 17.05 -8.31
CA GLY A 320 -27.25 16.40 -9.06
C GLY A 320 -25.88 17.01 -8.81
N ASN A 321 -25.68 17.70 -7.67
CA ASN A 321 -24.39 18.24 -7.25
C ASN A 321 -23.75 17.26 -6.25
N TYR A 322 -22.60 16.72 -6.57
CA TYR A 322 -21.86 15.79 -5.72
C TYR A 322 -20.38 15.74 -6.12
N LEU A 323 -19.58 15.12 -5.28
CA LEU A 323 -18.18 14.80 -5.57
C LEU A 323 -18.04 13.27 -5.63
N ARG A 324 -17.26 12.79 -6.57
CA ARG A 324 -16.89 11.38 -6.70
C ARG A 324 -15.38 11.28 -6.94
N ILE A 325 -14.73 10.40 -6.20
CA ILE A 325 -13.32 10.10 -6.39
C ILE A 325 -13.22 9.00 -7.46
N ASP A 326 -12.48 9.29 -8.52
CA ASP A 326 -12.28 8.38 -9.65
C ASP A 326 -10.97 7.61 -9.48
N THR A 327 -11.09 6.30 -9.23
CA THR A 327 -9.98 5.38 -9.01
C THR A 327 -9.41 4.81 -10.31
N THR A 328 -10.04 5.04 -11.45
CA THR A 328 -9.58 4.52 -12.75
C THR A 328 -8.23 5.09 -13.17
N THR A 329 -7.87 6.27 -12.65
CA THR A 329 -6.58 6.94 -12.89
C THR A 329 -5.38 6.23 -12.24
N ILE A 330 -5.60 5.28 -11.35
CA ILE A 330 -4.52 4.57 -10.63
C ILE A 330 -3.78 3.62 -11.57
N ILE A 331 -4.49 2.91 -12.42
CA ILE A 331 -3.91 1.96 -13.38
C ILE A 331 -3.58 2.70 -14.66
N HIS A 332 -2.33 2.58 -15.11
CA HIS A 332 -1.96 3.06 -16.44
C HIS A 332 -2.62 2.19 -17.51
N PHE A 333 -3.46 2.82 -18.32
CA PHE A 333 -4.03 2.16 -19.49
C PHE A 333 -2.97 2.07 -20.58
N ASP A 334 -2.44 0.86 -20.81
CA ASP A 334 -1.55 0.60 -21.93
C ASP A 334 -2.40 0.37 -23.18
N MET A 335 -2.47 1.40 -24.04
CA MET A 335 -3.23 1.37 -25.28
C MET A 335 -2.70 0.31 -26.25
N PHE A 336 -1.40 0.06 -26.29
CA PHE A 336 -0.81 -0.93 -27.20
C PHE A 336 -1.10 -2.36 -26.75
N ALA A 337 -0.99 -2.63 -25.45
CA ALA A 337 -1.36 -3.94 -24.90
C ALA A 337 -2.85 -4.25 -25.04
N ASN A 338 -3.69 -3.20 -25.08
CA ASN A 338 -5.14 -3.32 -25.14
C ASN A 338 -5.74 -2.96 -26.51
N ALA A 339 -4.94 -2.85 -27.58
CA ALA A 339 -5.39 -2.37 -28.88
C ALA A 339 -6.61 -3.14 -29.43
N ALA A 340 -6.63 -4.47 -29.29
CA ALA A 340 -7.75 -5.31 -29.71
C ALA A 340 -9.06 -5.06 -28.89
N ASN A 341 -8.93 -4.71 -27.63
CA ASN A 341 -10.07 -4.35 -26.78
C ASN A 341 -10.57 -2.95 -27.11
N VAL A 342 -9.68 -2.00 -27.42
CA VAL A 342 -10.00 -0.65 -27.87
C VAL A 342 -10.81 -0.70 -29.17
N GLU A 343 -10.39 -1.49 -30.15
CA GLU A 343 -11.12 -1.69 -31.40
C GLU A 343 -12.55 -2.21 -31.14
N LYS A 344 -12.70 -3.20 -30.24
CA LYS A 344 -14.02 -3.74 -29.86
C LYS A 344 -14.88 -2.71 -29.15
N LEU A 345 -14.31 -1.90 -28.24
CA LEU A 345 -15.04 -0.88 -27.49
C LEU A 345 -15.56 0.23 -28.43
N ILE A 346 -14.73 0.71 -29.35
CA ILE A 346 -15.13 1.70 -30.36
C ILE A 346 -16.14 1.07 -31.31
N GLY A 347 -15.85 -0.14 -31.83
CA GLY A 347 -16.68 -0.81 -32.81
C GLY A 347 -18.06 -1.26 -32.28
N SER A 348 -18.21 -1.41 -30.96
CA SER A 348 -19.51 -1.68 -30.31
C SER A 348 -20.35 -0.42 -30.09
N GLY A 349 -19.81 0.77 -30.33
CA GLY A 349 -20.48 2.04 -30.06
C GLY A 349 -20.57 2.39 -28.56
N ALA A 350 -19.91 1.63 -27.69
CA ALA A 350 -19.91 1.89 -26.25
C ALA A 350 -19.06 3.12 -25.89
N TYR A 351 -17.98 3.35 -26.66
CA TYR A 351 -17.04 4.45 -26.45
C TYR A 351 -16.74 5.17 -27.78
N SER A 352 -16.60 6.50 -27.71
CA SER A 352 -16.06 7.31 -28.80
C SER A 352 -14.54 7.23 -28.81
N ILE A 353 -13.91 7.73 -29.87
CA ILE A 353 -12.43 7.84 -29.95
C ILE A 353 -11.90 8.77 -28.86
N ASN A 354 -12.60 9.88 -28.57
CA ASN A 354 -12.22 10.82 -27.52
C ASN A 354 -12.33 10.21 -26.12
N ASP A 355 -13.35 9.39 -25.85
CA ASP A 355 -13.48 8.69 -24.57
C ASP A 355 -12.28 7.76 -24.31
N VAL A 356 -11.83 7.04 -25.36
CA VAL A 356 -10.65 6.17 -25.26
C VAL A 356 -9.35 6.98 -25.09
N ARG A 357 -9.21 8.11 -25.79
CA ARG A 357 -8.07 9.01 -25.65
C ARG A 357 -8.02 9.61 -24.24
N ALA A 358 -9.16 10.07 -23.73
CA ALA A 358 -9.28 10.58 -22.36
C ALA A 358 -8.90 9.51 -21.32
N ALA A 359 -9.38 8.27 -21.48
CA ALA A 359 -8.99 7.15 -20.63
C ALA A 359 -7.50 6.80 -20.69
N ALA A 360 -6.85 7.07 -21.83
CA ALA A 360 -5.41 6.90 -22.03
C ALA A 360 -4.57 8.12 -21.59
N GLY A 361 -5.19 9.17 -21.05
CA GLY A 361 -4.52 10.41 -20.65
C GLY A 361 -4.00 11.24 -21.82
N GLN A 362 -4.60 11.10 -23.00
CA GLN A 362 -4.31 11.88 -24.20
C GLN A 362 -5.34 12.99 -24.39
N ASP A 363 -4.90 14.11 -24.98
CA ASP A 363 -5.79 15.21 -25.29
C ASP A 363 -6.88 14.77 -26.28
N GLU A 364 -8.08 15.30 -26.12
CA GLU A 364 -9.18 15.10 -27.04
C GLU A 364 -8.85 15.71 -28.42
N ILE A 365 -9.37 15.09 -29.46
CA ILE A 365 -9.33 15.65 -30.82
C ILE A 365 -10.52 16.60 -30.95
N ASP A 366 -10.24 17.87 -31.27
CA ASP A 366 -11.25 18.92 -31.43
C ASP A 366 -11.90 18.85 -32.83
N GLU A 367 -12.51 17.68 -33.11
CA GLU A 367 -13.21 17.40 -34.35
C GLU A 367 -14.47 16.59 -34.03
N ASP A 368 -15.60 16.98 -34.60
CA ASP A 368 -16.91 16.39 -34.29
C ASP A 368 -16.95 14.86 -34.49
N TRP A 369 -16.21 14.34 -35.45
CA TRP A 369 -16.16 12.89 -35.75
C TRP A 369 -15.51 12.07 -34.61
N ALA A 370 -14.64 12.67 -33.84
CA ALA A 370 -13.92 11.97 -32.75
C ALA A 370 -14.81 11.73 -31.51
N ALA A 371 -15.87 12.51 -31.36
CA ALA A 371 -16.89 12.36 -30.32
C ALA A 371 -18.03 11.43 -30.73
N LEU A 372 -18.07 10.99 -31.99
CA LEU A 372 -19.13 10.08 -32.47
C LEU A 372 -18.91 8.65 -31.99
N HIS A 373 -19.99 7.98 -31.66
CA HIS A 373 -20.00 6.55 -31.37
C HIS A 373 -20.15 5.75 -32.66
N TRP A 374 -19.17 4.90 -32.95
CA TRP A 374 -19.10 4.12 -34.16
C TRP A 374 -19.63 2.70 -33.92
N LEU A 375 -20.57 2.26 -34.78
CA LEU A 375 -21.05 0.88 -34.78
C LEU A 375 -20.47 0.16 -36.00
N THR A 376 -19.88 -1.01 -35.79
CA THR A 376 -19.53 -1.89 -36.90
C THR A 376 -20.83 -2.41 -37.58
N LEU A 377 -20.81 -2.58 -38.89
CA LEU A 377 -21.93 -3.09 -39.67
C LEU A 377 -22.49 -4.45 -39.19
N ASN A 378 -21.70 -5.18 -38.43
CA ASN A 378 -22.06 -6.48 -37.86
C ASN A 378 -22.92 -6.37 -36.59
N ILE A 379 -23.03 -5.17 -35.98
CA ILE A 379 -23.85 -4.90 -34.77
C ILE A 379 -24.97 -3.96 -35.18
N GLY A 380 -25.97 -4.52 -35.83
CA GLY A 380 -27.18 -3.79 -36.14
C GLY A 380 -28.19 -3.91 -34.99
N THR A 381 -29.04 -2.87 -34.80
CA THR A 381 -30.24 -3.01 -33.98
C THR A 381 -31.17 -4.03 -34.59
N MET A 382 -32.07 -4.66 -33.79
CA MET A 382 -33.06 -5.57 -34.33
C MET A 382 -33.92 -4.91 -35.44
N GLU A 383 -34.15 -3.59 -35.38
CA GLU A 383 -34.80 -2.81 -36.43
C GLU A 383 -34.01 -2.74 -37.72
N ASN A 384 -32.69 -2.57 -37.62
CA ASN A 384 -31.79 -2.56 -38.80
C ASN A 384 -31.68 -3.95 -39.42
N ALA A 385 -31.67 -5.00 -38.60
CA ALA A 385 -31.71 -6.37 -39.08
C ALA A 385 -33.04 -6.71 -39.76
N ALA A 386 -34.15 -6.23 -39.22
CA ALA A 386 -35.49 -6.37 -39.83
C ALA A 386 -35.57 -5.62 -41.17
N ARG A 387 -35.09 -4.37 -41.24
CA ARG A 387 -35.00 -3.58 -42.48
C ARG A 387 -34.09 -4.20 -43.53
N ALA A 388 -32.97 -4.77 -43.10
CA ALA A 388 -32.08 -5.49 -44.01
C ALA A 388 -32.70 -6.78 -44.55
N ALA A 389 -33.50 -7.48 -43.72
CA ALA A 389 -34.25 -8.64 -44.17
C ALA A 389 -35.42 -8.27 -45.12
N GLU A 390 -36.12 -7.15 -44.88
CA GLU A 390 -37.14 -6.62 -45.79
C GLU A 390 -36.54 -6.16 -47.13
N ASN A 391 -35.40 -5.45 -47.11
CA ASN A 391 -34.71 -5.03 -48.35
C ASN A 391 -34.03 -6.18 -49.07
N GLY A 392 -33.65 -7.25 -48.38
CA GLY A 392 -33.04 -8.46 -48.97
C GLY A 392 -34.08 -9.34 -49.71
N THR A 393 -35.37 -9.21 -49.37
CA THR A 393 -36.45 -9.92 -50.06
C THR A 393 -36.86 -9.24 -51.38
N GLU A 394 -36.66 -7.95 -51.57
CA GLU A 394 -36.91 -7.27 -52.83
C GLU A 394 -35.77 -7.43 -53.85
N GLY A 395 -34.54 -7.74 -53.45
CA GLY A 395 -33.38 -7.96 -54.34
C GLY A 395 -33.19 -9.38 -54.88
N GLY A 396 -33.98 -10.37 -54.36
CA GLY A 396 -33.84 -11.78 -54.68
C GLY A 396 -34.43 -12.24 -56.00
N ASN A 397 -35.19 -11.40 -56.70
CA ASN A 397 -35.91 -11.79 -57.93
C ASN A 397 -35.32 -11.29 -59.26
N ALA A 398 -34.11 -10.71 -59.25
CA ALA A 398 -33.51 -10.17 -60.48
C ALA A 398 -32.32 -10.99 -61.04
N ASN A 399 -31.90 -12.08 -60.42
CA ASN A 399 -30.69 -12.84 -60.83
C ASN A 399 -30.93 -14.27 -61.30
N GLU A 400 -32.18 -14.74 -61.46
CA GLU A 400 -32.44 -16.07 -62.05
C GLU A 400 -32.69 -16.11 -63.57
N ALA A 401 -32.51 -15.00 -64.28
CA ALA A 401 -32.78 -14.91 -65.74
C ALA A 401 -31.53 -14.91 -66.62
N ASN A 402 -30.34 -15.30 -66.19
CA ASN A 402 -29.18 -15.29 -67.09
C ASN A 402 -28.14 -16.39 -66.82
N VAL A 403 -28.57 -17.65 -66.67
CA VAL A 403 -27.71 -18.82 -66.79
C VAL A 403 -28.39 -19.81 -67.75
N GLY A 404 -28.32 -19.55 -68.99
CA GLY A 404 -28.79 -20.43 -70.06
C GLY A 404 -28.32 -19.92 -71.41
N ASN A 405 -27.09 -20.12 -71.76
CA ASN A 405 -26.65 -20.42 -73.12
C ASN A 405 -25.15 -20.13 -73.27
N GLN A 406 -24.34 -21.13 -73.09
CA GLN A 406 -23.08 -21.27 -73.87
C GLN A 406 -22.45 -22.69 -73.60
N THR A 407 -23.05 -23.69 -74.24
CA THR A 407 -22.33 -24.88 -74.65
C THR A 407 -22.40 -24.97 -76.15
N ALA A 408 -21.28 -24.97 -76.77
CA ALA A 408 -20.87 -25.59 -78.00
C ALA A 408 -19.97 -24.71 -78.86
N GLY A 409 -18.79 -25.20 -79.12
CA GLY A 409 -18.03 -24.82 -80.31
C GLY A 409 -16.57 -24.48 -80.10
N GLY A 410 -15.67 -25.45 -80.36
CA GLY A 410 -14.30 -25.22 -80.67
C GLY A 410 -13.29 -25.79 -79.73
#